data_11dfd4000c9cbbf07fb63045ddfc2b33
#
_entry.id   11dfd4000c9cbbf07fb63045ddfc2b33
#
_cell.length_a   1.000
_cell.length_b   1.000
_cell.length_c   1.000
_cell.angle_alpha   90.00
_cell.angle_beta   90.00
_cell.angle_gamma   90.00
#
_symmetry.space_group_name_H-M   'P 1'
#
loop_
_entity.id
_entity.type
_entity.pdbx_description
1 polymer ?
#
loop_
_entity_poly.entity_id
_entity_poly.type
_entity_poly.pdbx_seq_one_letter_code
_entity_poly.pdbx_strand_id
1 'polypeptide(L)'
;MDQTLILNKILEQQNLNIEESMYIFNKIMSGELDDIKITSILIGLKLKGETKEEIIGAVKVMRKKSLKINSPENTIDTCGTGGDMKDTLNISTSAAIVAASAGVTIAKHGNRSVSSKSGSADMLEKIGYKITNNVEDLENSLSNKNFCFLFAQNHHSAMKNVINAVSYTHLR
;
A
#
# COMPACT_ATOMS: atom_id res chain seq x y z
N MET A 1 2.08 -19.47 18.00
CA MET A 1 3.02 -18.33 18.18
C MET A 1 2.34 -17.32 19.09
N ASP A 2 3.06 -16.71 20.04
CA ASP A 2 2.48 -15.77 21.00
C ASP A 2 2.87 -14.33 20.63
N GLN A 3 1.88 -13.44 20.55
CA GLN A 3 2.09 -12.02 20.24
C GLN A 3 2.94 -11.30 21.30
N THR A 4 2.83 -11.73 22.58
CA THR A 4 3.60 -11.12 23.68
C THR A 4 5.09 -11.42 23.55
N LEU A 5 5.43 -12.65 23.14
CA LEU A 5 6.83 -13.00 22.87
C LEU A 5 7.43 -12.17 21.72
N ILE A 6 6.65 -11.92 20.68
CA ILE A 6 7.12 -11.11 19.56
C ILE A 6 7.31 -9.66 19.97
N LEU A 7 6.38 -9.11 20.74
CA LEU A 7 6.51 -7.74 21.25
C LEU A 7 7.75 -7.62 22.15
N ASN A 8 7.99 -8.57 23.05
CA ASN A 8 9.17 -8.56 23.91
C ASN A 8 10.47 -8.62 23.09
N LYS A 9 10.55 -9.46 22.06
CA LYS A 9 11.70 -9.48 21.14
C LYS A 9 11.97 -8.11 20.54
N ILE A 10 10.93 -7.43 20.05
CA ILE A 10 11.06 -6.09 19.46
C ILE A 10 11.56 -5.08 20.50
N LEU A 11 11.01 -5.10 21.71
CA LEU A 11 11.40 -4.21 22.80
C LEU A 11 12.85 -4.46 23.27
N GLU A 12 13.31 -5.70 23.19
CA GLU A 12 14.70 -6.10 23.47
C GLU A 12 15.63 -5.91 22.24
N GLN A 13 15.16 -5.24 21.20
CA GLN A 13 15.89 -4.99 19.94
C GLN A 13 16.33 -6.27 19.22
N GLN A 14 15.65 -7.38 19.43
CA GLN A 14 15.91 -8.63 18.73
C GLN A 14 15.18 -8.66 17.38
N ASN A 15 15.82 -9.29 16.40
CA ASN A 15 15.25 -9.42 15.07
C ASN A 15 14.17 -10.50 15.02
N LEU A 16 13.13 -10.24 14.23
CA LEU A 16 12.13 -11.25 13.90
C LEU A 16 12.56 -12.02 12.64
N ASN A 17 12.29 -13.31 12.62
CA ASN A 17 12.37 -14.07 11.38
C ASN A 17 11.12 -13.81 10.51
N ILE A 18 11.12 -14.33 9.27
CA ILE A 18 10.03 -14.13 8.31
C ILE A 18 8.69 -14.61 8.86
N GLU A 19 8.66 -15.75 9.55
CA GLU A 19 7.43 -16.34 10.08
C GLU A 19 6.85 -15.52 11.24
N GLU A 20 7.70 -15.05 12.14
CA GLU A 20 7.32 -14.17 13.24
C GLU A 20 6.79 -12.83 12.71
N SER A 21 7.46 -12.26 11.72
CA SER A 21 7.00 -11.06 11.04
C SER A 21 5.65 -11.29 10.34
N MET A 22 5.50 -12.36 9.57
CA MET A 22 4.22 -12.72 8.95
C MET A 22 3.10 -12.87 9.98
N TYR A 23 3.38 -13.50 11.11
CA TYR A 23 2.39 -13.72 12.17
C TYR A 23 1.89 -12.39 12.74
N ILE A 24 2.81 -11.51 13.15
CA ILE A 24 2.42 -10.25 13.78
C ILE A 24 1.75 -9.30 12.79
N PHE A 25 2.26 -9.19 11.55
CA PHE A 25 1.63 -8.38 10.52
C PHE A 25 0.28 -8.93 10.08
N ASN A 26 0.07 -10.26 10.11
CA ASN A 26 -1.25 -10.82 9.86
C ASN A 26 -2.25 -10.38 10.94
N LYS A 27 -1.88 -10.39 12.22
CA LYS A 27 -2.73 -9.91 13.32
C LYS A 27 -3.05 -8.43 13.20
N ILE A 28 -2.05 -7.61 12.87
CA ILE A 28 -2.23 -6.18 12.60
C ILE A 28 -3.25 -5.98 11.48
N MET A 29 -3.01 -6.61 10.33
CA MET A 29 -3.85 -6.44 9.14
C MET A 29 -5.23 -7.07 9.25
N SER A 30 -5.46 -7.99 10.20
CA SER A 30 -6.77 -8.57 10.48
C SER A 30 -7.57 -7.77 11.53
N GLY A 31 -6.97 -6.72 12.13
CA GLY A 31 -7.62 -5.94 13.18
C GLY A 31 -7.73 -6.67 14.52
N GLU A 32 -6.87 -7.65 14.76
CA GLU A 32 -6.84 -8.41 16.02
C GLU A 32 -6.04 -7.71 17.13
N LEU A 33 -5.36 -6.61 16.79
CA LEU A 33 -4.59 -5.80 17.72
C LEU A 33 -5.20 -4.41 17.83
N ASP A 34 -5.15 -3.84 19.03
CA ASP A 34 -5.52 -2.45 19.29
C ASP A 34 -4.43 -1.48 18.77
N ASP A 35 -4.82 -0.21 18.58
CA ASP A 35 -3.93 0.84 18.07
C ASP A 35 -2.67 1.03 18.93
N ILE A 36 -2.76 0.81 20.24
CA ILE A 36 -1.61 0.96 21.17
C ILE A 36 -0.57 -0.12 20.86
N LYS A 37 -0.98 -1.36 20.72
CA LYS A 37 -0.07 -2.47 20.40
C LYS A 37 0.51 -2.31 19.01
N ILE A 38 -0.30 -1.93 18.02
CA ILE A 38 0.18 -1.65 16.66
C ILE A 38 1.24 -0.56 16.69
N THR A 39 0.96 0.55 17.37
CA THR A 39 1.90 1.67 17.53
C THR A 39 3.21 1.21 18.19
N SER A 40 3.13 0.43 19.27
CA SER A 40 4.31 -0.09 19.97
C SER A 40 5.18 -0.98 19.07
N ILE A 41 4.55 -1.84 18.28
CA ILE A 41 5.25 -2.72 17.31
C ILE A 41 5.95 -1.88 16.24
N LEU A 42 5.23 -0.93 15.62
CA LEU A 42 5.78 -0.12 14.53
C LEU A 42 6.93 0.78 15.02
N ILE A 43 6.76 1.43 16.18
CA ILE A 43 7.84 2.25 16.77
C ILE A 43 9.02 1.38 17.20
N GLY A 44 8.78 0.22 17.80
CA GLY A 44 9.84 -0.71 18.20
C GLY A 44 10.66 -1.19 17.02
N LEU A 45 10.01 -1.61 15.93
CA LEU A 45 10.69 -1.99 14.68
C LEU A 45 11.50 -0.82 14.11
N LYS A 46 10.92 0.38 14.10
CA LYS A 46 11.59 1.59 13.60
C LYS A 46 12.82 1.97 14.42
N LEU A 47 12.73 1.92 15.74
CA LEU A 47 13.85 2.27 16.65
C LEU A 47 14.98 1.22 16.56
N LYS A 48 14.62 -0.05 16.43
CA LYS A 48 15.58 -1.14 16.24
C LYS A 48 16.27 -1.07 14.87
N GLY A 49 15.57 -0.59 13.86
CA GLY A 49 15.92 -0.72 12.46
C GLY A 49 15.39 -2.06 11.89
N GLU A 50 14.54 -1.96 10.87
CA GLU A 50 13.89 -3.11 10.26
C GLU A 50 14.89 -3.97 9.48
N THR A 51 14.82 -5.29 9.64
CA THR A 51 15.61 -6.23 8.85
C THR A 51 14.92 -6.62 7.55
N LYS A 52 15.69 -7.19 6.63
CA LYS A 52 15.18 -7.74 5.38
C LYS A 52 14.08 -8.79 5.62
N GLU A 53 14.26 -9.67 6.60
CA GLU A 53 13.33 -10.74 6.95
C GLU A 53 12.00 -10.16 7.46
N GLU A 54 12.06 -9.13 8.27
CA GLU A 54 10.88 -8.44 8.80
C GLU A 54 10.08 -7.75 7.69
N ILE A 55 10.76 -7.07 6.79
CA ILE A 55 10.13 -6.44 5.62
C ILE A 55 9.51 -7.50 4.71
N ILE A 56 10.21 -8.60 4.42
CA ILE A 56 9.67 -9.69 3.59
C ILE A 56 8.40 -10.27 4.21
N GLY A 57 8.39 -10.52 5.53
CA GLY A 57 7.21 -11.04 6.22
C GLY A 57 6.00 -10.10 6.11
N ALA A 58 6.21 -8.81 6.39
CA ALA A 58 5.19 -7.78 6.26
C ALA A 58 4.61 -7.70 4.83
N VAL A 59 5.49 -7.64 3.82
CA VAL A 59 5.10 -7.56 2.40
C VAL A 59 4.32 -8.79 1.96
N LYS A 60 4.72 -10.00 2.37
CA LYS A 60 3.98 -11.23 2.05
C LYS A 60 2.54 -11.19 2.57
N VAL A 61 2.34 -10.71 3.79
CA VAL A 61 1.00 -10.57 4.37
C VAL A 61 0.19 -9.50 3.64
N MET A 62 0.76 -8.33 3.40
CA MET A 62 0.08 -7.24 2.68
C MET A 62 -0.34 -7.69 1.27
N ARG A 63 0.55 -8.34 0.52
CA ARG A 63 0.23 -8.89 -0.82
C ARG A 63 -0.83 -9.98 -0.78
N LYS A 64 -0.85 -10.82 0.26
CA LYS A 64 -1.89 -11.85 0.44
C LYS A 64 -3.28 -11.23 0.66
N LYS A 65 -3.34 -10.10 1.37
CA LYS A 65 -4.60 -9.40 1.72
C LYS A 65 -5.02 -8.33 0.71
N SER A 66 -4.19 -8.02 -0.28
CA SER A 66 -4.54 -7.05 -1.31
C SER A 66 -5.60 -7.61 -2.26
N LEU A 67 -6.42 -6.71 -2.82
CA LEU A 67 -7.34 -7.01 -3.90
C LEU A 67 -6.56 -7.62 -5.08
N LYS A 68 -7.07 -8.69 -5.66
CA LYS A 68 -6.47 -9.32 -6.85
C LYS A 68 -7.29 -8.98 -8.08
N ILE A 69 -6.60 -8.62 -9.14
CA ILE A 69 -7.15 -8.45 -10.48
C ILE A 69 -6.36 -9.33 -11.45
N ASN A 70 -7.04 -9.85 -12.47
CA ASN A 70 -6.38 -10.50 -13.59
C ASN A 70 -5.85 -9.42 -14.54
N SER A 71 -4.59 -9.51 -14.89
CA SER A 71 -3.94 -8.57 -15.78
C SER A 71 -3.06 -9.29 -16.80
N PRO A 72 -2.90 -8.76 -18.02
CA PRO A 72 -1.93 -9.26 -18.99
C PRO A 72 -0.50 -9.27 -18.41
N GLU A 73 0.34 -10.19 -18.87
CA GLU A 73 1.73 -10.34 -18.37
C GLU A 73 2.56 -9.07 -18.50
N ASN A 74 2.33 -8.29 -19.56
CA ASN A 74 3.06 -7.05 -19.83
C ASN A 74 2.46 -5.81 -19.13
N THR A 75 1.59 -6.00 -18.14
CA THR A 75 1.00 -4.88 -17.39
C THR A 75 2.06 -4.24 -16.50
N ILE A 76 2.17 -2.92 -16.60
CA ILE A 76 3.10 -2.13 -15.79
C ILE A 76 2.38 -1.20 -14.83
N ASP A 77 3.07 -0.79 -13.78
CA ASP A 77 2.65 0.23 -12.83
C ASP A 77 3.69 1.36 -12.80
N THR A 78 3.21 2.60 -12.76
CA THR A 78 4.05 3.80 -12.67
C THR A 78 4.01 4.41 -11.27
N CYS A 79 3.69 3.62 -10.24
CA CYS A 79 3.60 4.11 -8.87
C CYS A 79 4.95 4.59 -8.35
N GLY A 80 5.01 5.84 -7.90
CA GLY A 80 6.15 6.36 -7.15
C GLY A 80 5.95 6.19 -5.64
N THR A 81 7.02 6.32 -4.88
CA THR A 81 7.00 6.25 -3.41
C THR A 81 6.22 7.42 -2.77
N GLY A 82 6.11 8.54 -3.46
CA GLY A 82 5.49 9.76 -2.95
C GLY A 82 6.31 10.44 -1.85
N GLY A 83 5.74 11.52 -1.29
CA GLY A 83 6.29 12.14 -0.08
C GLY A 83 7.59 12.94 -0.25
N ASP A 84 7.97 13.31 -1.47
CA ASP A 84 9.17 14.10 -1.77
C ASP A 84 9.05 15.59 -1.44
N MET A 85 7.88 16.04 -0.97
CA MET A 85 7.52 17.42 -0.58
C MET A 85 7.82 18.48 -1.67
N LYS A 86 7.91 18.08 -2.94
CA LYS A 86 8.31 18.99 -4.03
C LYS A 86 7.15 19.69 -4.73
N ASP A 87 5.90 19.44 -4.31
CA ASP A 87 4.68 20.07 -4.89
C ASP A 87 4.64 20.05 -6.44
N THR A 88 5.21 18.99 -7.03
CA THR A 88 5.31 18.84 -8.49
C THR A 88 3.99 18.36 -9.08
N LEU A 89 3.87 18.42 -10.39
CA LEU A 89 2.77 17.81 -11.15
C LEU A 89 2.72 16.30 -10.92
N ASN A 90 1.54 15.69 -11.10
CA ASN A 90 1.34 14.24 -11.06
C ASN A 90 1.98 13.55 -12.28
N ILE A 91 3.32 13.63 -12.39
CA ILE A 91 4.09 13.17 -13.55
C ILE A 91 3.81 11.68 -13.80
N SER A 92 3.86 10.84 -12.78
CA SER A 92 3.62 9.40 -12.92
C SER A 92 2.21 9.09 -13.41
N THR A 93 1.20 9.87 -13.00
CA THR A 93 -0.19 9.69 -13.46
C THR A 93 -0.36 10.15 -14.89
N SER A 94 0.22 11.29 -15.24
CA SER A 94 0.20 11.81 -16.62
C SER A 94 0.93 10.85 -17.58
N ALA A 95 2.10 10.36 -17.19
CA ALA A 95 2.86 9.39 -17.98
C ALA A 95 2.09 8.08 -18.17
N ALA A 96 1.38 7.60 -17.13
CA ALA A 96 0.53 6.43 -17.22
C ALA A 96 -0.58 6.58 -18.27
N ILE A 97 -1.27 7.74 -18.28
CA ILE A 97 -2.34 8.02 -19.26
C ILE A 97 -1.78 8.07 -20.68
N VAL A 98 -0.64 8.75 -20.88
CA VAL A 98 0.02 8.82 -22.19
C VAL A 98 0.45 7.45 -22.66
N ALA A 99 1.09 6.66 -21.82
CA ALA A 99 1.52 5.30 -22.16
C ALA A 99 0.33 4.38 -22.48
N ALA A 100 -0.75 4.45 -21.72
CA ALA A 100 -1.97 3.70 -22.00
C ALA A 100 -2.60 4.11 -23.34
N SER A 101 -2.60 5.38 -23.67
CA SER A 101 -3.07 5.89 -24.96
C SER A 101 -2.21 5.40 -26.14
N ALA A 102 -0.94 5.09 -25.90
CA ALA A 102 -0.02 4.50 -26.86
C ALA A 102 -0.10 2.94 -26.92
N GLY A 103 -1.05 2.33 -26.19
CA GLY A 103 -1.28 0.88 -26.22
C GLY A 103 -0.56 0.08 -25.13
N VAL A 104 0.11 0.74 -24.17
CA VAL A 104 0.75 0.05 -23.05
C VAL A 104 -0.29 -0.25 -21.97
N THR A 105 -0.37 -1.48 -21.50
CA THR A 105 -1.30 -1.86 -20.44
C THR A 105 -0.79 -1.38 -19.09
N ILE A 106 -1.59 -0.54 -18.42
CA ILE A 106 -1.23 0.13 -17.15
C ILE A 106 -2.23 -0.21 -16.05
N ALA A 107 -1.78 -0.86 -15.00
CA ALA A 107 -2.53 -1.00 -13.74
C ALA A 107 -1.88 -0.10 -12.69
N LYS A 108 -2.34 1.16 -12.62
CA LYS A 108 -1.68 2.18 -11.81
C LYS A 108 -2.15 2.19 -10.36
N HIS A 109 -1.25 1.94 -9.43
CA HIS A 109 -1.49 2.25 -8.02
C HIS A 109 -1.37 3.75 -7.75
N GLY A 110 -2.21 4.23 -6.85
CA GLY A 110 -2.14 5.60 -6.39
C GLY A 110 -3.08 5.88 -5.23
N ASN A 111 -2.94 7.06 -4.66
CA ASN A 111 -3.72 7.52 -3.51
C ASN A 111 -4.14 8.98 -3.70
N ARG A 112 -4.96 9.48 -2.75
CA ARG A 112 -5.17 10.91 -2.58
C ARG A 112 -3.91 11.55 -2.02
N SER A 113 -3.79 12.86 -2.23
CA SER A 113 -2.67 13.60 -1.64
C SER A 113 -2.73 13.59 -0.11
N VAL A 114 -1.56 13.43 0.51
CA VAL A 114 -1.37 13.62 1.95
C VAL A 114 -0.57 14.90 2.22
N SER A 115 0.36 15.25 1.34
CA SER A 115 1.28 16.39 1.51
C SER A 115 1.34 17.34 0.32
N SER A 116 0.94 16.92 -0.87
CA SER A 116 0.92 17.74 -2.09
C SER A 116 -0.47 18.30 -2.38
N LYS A 117 -0.55 19.29 -3.27
CA LYS A 117 -1.81 19.95 -3.65
C LYS A 117 -2.77 19.05 -4.42
N SER A 118 -2.31 17.93 -4.98
CA SER A 118 -3.12 17.01 -5.77
C SER A 118 -2.50 15.63 -5.82
N GLY A 119 -3.22 14.61 -5.32
CA GLY A 119 -2.86 13.21 -5.46
C GLY A 119 -3.26 12.62 -6.81
N SER A 120 -2.84 11.39 -7.07
CA SER A 120 -3.19 10.67 -8.31
C SER A 120 -4.71 10.49 -8.45
N ALA A 121 -5.39 10.13 -7.36
CA ALA A 121 -6.84 9.96 -7.34
C ALA A 121 -7.56 11.29 -7.60
N ASP A 122 -7.09 12.37 -6.95
CA ASP A 122 -7.69 13.71 -7.09
C ASP A 122 -7.59 14.22 -8.54
N MET A 123 -6.45 13.99 -9.21
CA MET A 123 -6.27 14.32 -10.61
C MET A 123 -7.21 13.53 -11.51
N LEU A 124 -7.28 12.22 -11.33
CA LEU A 124 -8.10 11.34 -12.16
C LEU A 124 -9.59 11.66 -12.04
N GLU A 125 -10.09 11.93 -10.83
CA GLU A 125 -11.49 12.34 -10.61
C GLU A 125 -11.79 13.68 -11.29
N LYS A 126 -10.86 14.65 -11.25
CA LYS A 126 -11.03 15.94 -11.90
C LYS A 126 -11.12 15.85 -13.43
N ILE A 127 -10.47 14.88 -14.05
CA ILE A 127 -10.59 14.63 -15.49
C ILE A 127 -11.75 13.67 -15.83
N GLY A 128 -12.58 13.31 -14.85
CA GLY A 128 -13.79 12.51 -15.04
C GLY A 128 -13.59 10.99 -14.94
N TYR A 129 -12.43 10.51 -14.47
CA TYR A 129 -12.22 9.09 -14.22
C TYR A 129 -13.00 8.64 -12.99
N LYS A 130 -13.84 7.62 -13.13
CA LYS A 130 -14.60 7.03 -12.04
C LYS A 130 -13.76 5.98 -11.31
N ILE A 131 -13.35 6.29 -10.08
CA ILE A 131 -12.63 5.35 -9.22
C ILE A 131 -13.60 4.28 -8.74
N THR A 132 -13.23 3.02 -8.90
CA THR A 132 -14.01 1.84 -8.47
C THR A 132 -13.11 0.86 -7.73
N ASN A 133 -13.72 -0.01 -6.92
CA ASN A 133 -13.10 -1.19 -6.30
C ASN A 133 -13.72 -2.50 -6.79
N ASN A 134 -14.64 -2.42 -7.75
CA ASN A 134 -15.21 -3.60 -8.39
C ASN A 134 -14.15 -4.22 -9.31
N VAL A 135 -13.82 -5.49 -9.07
CA VAL A 135 -12.78 -6.22 -9.82
C VAL A 135 -13.13 -6.30 -11.30
N GLU A 136 -14.37 -6.59 -11.63
CA GLU A 136 -14.84 -6.71 -13.00
C GLU A 136 -14.70 -5.38 -13.78
N ASP A 137 -15.06 -4.26 -13.16
CA ASP A 137 -14.89 -2.93 -13.74
C ASP A 137 -13.41 -2.60 -13.99
N LEU A 138 -12.53 -2.96 -13.04
CA LEU A 138 -11.08 -2.75 -13.17
C LEU A 138 -10.49 -3.59 -14.30
N GLU A 139 -10.84 -4.87 -14.38
CA GLU A 139 -10.38 -5.78 -15.42
C GLU A 139 -10.92 -5.38 -16.81
N ASN A 140 -12.19 -4.98 -16.89
CA ASN A 140 -12.79 -4.46 -18.10
C ASN A 140 -12.13 -3.16 -18.58
N SER A 141 -11.83 -2.25 -17.64
CA SER A 141 -11.13 -1.01 -17.96
C SER A 141 -9.71 -1.28 -18.46
N LEU A 142 -9.01 -2.23 -17.84
CA LEU A 142 -7.67 -2.62 -18.23
C LEU A 142 -7.65 -3.23 -19.64
N SER A 143 -8.60 -4.13 -19.94
CA SER A 143 -8.68 -4.82 -21.21
C SER A 143 -9.13 -3.90 -22.36
N ASN A 144 -10.08 -2.99 -22.11
CA ASN A 144 -10.68 -2.16 -23.16
C ASN A 144 -10.02 -0.80 -23.35
N LYS A 145 -9.31 -0.28 -22.32
CA LYS A 145 -8.73 1.05 -22.31
C LYS A 145 -7.23 1.05 -22.03
N ASN A 146 -6.62 -0.11 -21.87
CA ASN A 146 -5.23 -0.28 -21.43
C ASN A 146 -4.91 0.43 -20.11
N PHE A 147 -5.91 0.79 -19.31
CA PHE A 147 -5.71 1.54 -18.07
C PHE A 147 -6.72 1.14 -17.00
N CYS A 148 -6.25 0.87 -15.80
CA CYS A 148 -7.07 0.89 -14.60
C CYS A 148 -6.34 1.59 -13.45
N PHE A 149 -7.11 2.14 -12.51
CA PHE A 149 -6.57 2.79 -11.32
C PHE A 149 -6.87 1.98 -10.07
N LEU A 150 -5.83 1.51 -9.42
CA LEU A 150 -5.89 0.75 -8.17
C LEU A 150 -5.76 1.73 -7.01
N PHE A 151 -6.90 2.20 -6.50
CA PHE A 151 -6.91 3.13 -5.39
C PHE A 151 -6.42 2.44 -4.12
N ALA A 152 -5.33 2.93 -3.52
CA ALA A 152 -4.61 2.24 -2.45
C ALA A 152 -5.49 1.86 -1.26
N GLN A 153 -6.41 2.74 -0.85
CA GLN A 153 -7.33 2.47 0.28
C GLN A 153 -8.29 1.31 -0.02
N ASN A 154 -8.72 1.15 -1.27
CA ASN A 154 -9.60 0.06 -1.68
C ASN A 154 -8.81 -1.23 -1.96
N HIS A 155 -7.65 -1.10 -2.61
CA HIS A 155 -6.79 -2.22 -2.97
C HIS A 155 -6.17 -2.90 -1.75
N HIS A 156 -5.79 -2.12 -0.73
CA HIS A 156 -5.25 -2.57 0.54
C HIS A 156 -6.23 -2.29 1.69
N SER A 157 -7.44 -2.82 1.61
CA SER A 157 -8.51 -2.55 2.60
C SER A 157 -8.11 -2.91 4.04
N ALA A 158 -7.19 -3.85 4.23
CA ALA A 158 -6.64 -4.21 5.53
C ALA A 158 -5.85 -3.07 6.20
N MET A 159 -5.35 -2.09 5.42
CA MET A 159 -4.65 -0.92 5.94
C MET A 159 -5.53 -0.02 6.81
N LYS A 160 -6.86 -0.09 6.69
CA LYS A 160 -7.77 0.62 7.60
C LYS A 160 -7.52 0.31 9.07
N ASN A 161 -7.04 -0.90 9.37
CA ASN A 161 -6.76 -1.35 10.73
C ASN A 161 -5.45 -0.77 11.29
N VAL A 162 -4.66 -0.09 10.47
CA VAL A 162 -3.33 0.45 10.83
C VAL A 162 -3.30 1.97 10.74
N ILE A 163 -4.25 2.58 10.03
CA ILE A 163 -4.19 3.99 9.65
C ILE A 163 -4.08 4.93 10.86
N ASN A 164 -4.78 4.64 11.95
CA ASN A 164 -4.72 5.43 13.17
C ASN A 164 -3.31 5.36 13.80
N ALA A 165 -2.80 4.13 14.01
CA ALA A 165 -1.47 3.91 14.58
C ALA A 165 -0.38 4.60 13.74
N VAL A 166 -0.43 4.48 12.41
CA VAL A 166 0.50 5.16 11.50
C VAL A 166 0.36 6.68 11.55
N SER A 167 -0.88 7.18 11.65
CA SER A 167 -1.14 8.63 11.76
C SER A 167 -0.56 9.22 13.04
N TYR A 168 -0.72 8.53 14.18
CA TYR A 168 -0.16 8.97 15.48
C TYR A 168 1.37 8.93 15.52
N THR A 169 1.99 7.99 14.84
CA THR A 169 3.44 7.80 14.88
C THR A 169 4.18 8.63 13.83
N HIS A 170 3.47 9.24 12.88
CA HIS A 170 4.06 9.89 11.70
C HIS A 170 5.02 8.96 10.91
N LEU A 171 4.91 7.64 11.10
CA LEU A 171 5.63 6.64 10.32
C LEU A 171 5.00 6.56 8.92
N ARG A 172 5.82 6.60 7.90
CA ARG A 172 5.41 6.50 6.50
C ARG A 172 6.15 5.38 5.82
#